data_26dd3f8e5784a7dbde1fc9cfa311af03
#
_entry.id   26dd3f8e5784a7dbde1fc9cfa311af03
#
_cell.length_a   1.000
_cell.length_b   1.000
_cell.length_c   1.000
_cell.angle_alpha   90.00
_cell.angle_beta   90.00
_cell.angle_gamma   90.00
#
_symmetry.space_group_name_H-M   'P 1'
#
loop_
_entity.id
_entity.type
_entity.pdbx_description
1 polymer ?
#
loop_
_entity_poly.entity_id
_entity_poly.type
_entity_poly.pdbx_seq_one_letter_code
_entity_poly.pdbx_strand_id
1 'polypeptide(L)'
;MNSPQEIANICVNRGINKIQQTKLKIFILSIVGGFFVGGSSILSNICSYGYTDGIAQFYSGLVFPIGIMAVNYSGAELFTTNCLLTIPCFTRDITWLNMLLNWLITFVGNFIGAFIMSLLVVYSHVPNLFETNLSQVMIKVGIDKCSLGFGEALVKGLLCNFYNCLAEWVSLGGKDLRSALLGLWTPVFLFASCNLEHSVANMYYIPAGLFTSYEYGLDRGKLNWGRFFYKNLIPVTLGNILGGGGLVGIVYWFIYLKNNKPKDAVPVPSSLDSPRILDNSNNNNINRHLRIISSQRNLLTMQTQNQ
;
A
#
# COMPACT_ATOMS: atom_id res chain seq x y z
N MET A 1 2.02 -15.50 -16.18
CA MET A 1 1.53 -14.13 -15.98
C MET A 1 0.03 -14.15 -16.26
N ASN A 2 -0.79 -13.44 -15.46
CA ASN A 2 -2.18 -13.25 -15.76
C ASN A 2 -2.32 -12.30 -16.96
N SER A 3 -3.29 -12.56 -17.83
CA SER A 3 -3.62 -11.66 -18.94
C SER A 3 -4.26 -10.37 -18.44
N PRO A 4 -4.26 -9.26 -19.20
CA PRO A 4 -4.92 -8.03 -18.79
C PRO A 4 -6.43 -8.22 -18.49
N GLN A 5 -7.11 -9.12 -19.20
CA GLN A 5 -8.50 -9.46 -18.95
C GLN A 5 -8.68 -10.17 -17.59
N GLU A 6 -7.78 -11.10 -17.26
CA GLU A 6 -7.79 -11.80 -15.96
C GLU A 6 -7.52 -10.82 -14.83
N ILE A 7 -6.56 -9.88 -15.01
CA ILE A 7 -6.27 -8.85 -14.03
C ILE A 7 -7.50 -7.98 -13.77
N ALA A 8 -8.22 -7.57 -14.82
CA ALA A 8 -9.45 -6.79 -14.67
C ALA A 8 -10.49 -7.52 -13.81
N ASN A 9 -10.69 -8.82 -14.04
CA ASN A 9 -11.59 -9.65 -13.25
C ASN A 9 -11.12 -9.80 -11.78
N ILE A 10 -9.81 -9.94 -11.56
CA ILE A 10 -9.23 -9.97 -10.21
C ILE A 10 -9.50 -8.65 -9.49
N CYS A 11 -9.37 -7.49 -10.16
CA CYS A 11 -9.68 -6.19 -9.59
C CYS A 11 -11.15 -6.08 -9.15
N VAL A 12 -12.09 -6.60 -9.96
CA VAL A 12 -13.53 -6.65 -9.59
C VAL A 12 -13.71 -7.46 -8.32
N ASN A 13 -13.21 -8.70 -8.30
CA ASN A 13 -13.35 -9.60 -7.15
C ASN A 13 -12.71 -9.03 -5.88
N ARG A 14 -11.50 -8.47 -5.97
CA ARG A 14 -10.85 -7.79 -4.84
C ARG A 14 -11.68 -6.63 -4.32
N GLY A 15 -12.26 -5.82 -5.22
CA GLY A 15 -13.12 -4.71 -4.83
C GLY A 15 -14.39 -5.15 -4.11
N ILE A 16 -15.05 -6.21 -4.57
CA ILE A 16 -16.21 -6.82 -3.90
C ILE A 16 -15.82 -7.28 -2.49
N ASN A 17 -14.72 -8.03 -2.37
CA ASN A 17 -14.23 -8.54 -1.09
C ASN A 17 -13.89 -7.41 -0.10
N LYS A 18 -13.31 -6.30 -0.57
CA LYS A 18 -13.04 -5.13 0.26
C LYS A 18 -14.32 -4.51 0.82
N ILE A 19 -15.35 -4.34 -0.01
CA ILE A 19 -16.63 -3.75 0.42
C ILE A 19 -17.40 -4.66 1.39
N GLN A 20 -17.25 -5.98 1.29
CA GLN A 20 -17.87 -6.95 2.19
C GLN A 20 -17.27 -7.00 3.57
N GLN A 21 -16.07 -6.45 3.79
CA GLN A 21 -15.46 -6.39 5.11
C GLN A 21 -16.23 -5.44 6.04
N THR A 22 -16.17 -5.72 7.35
CA THR A 22 -16.76 -4.80 8.34
C THR A 22 -16.06 -3.44 8.30
N LYS A 23 -16.80 -2.35 8.47
CA LYS A 23 -16.26 -0.99 8.46
C LYS A 23 -15.15 -0.78 9.50
N LEU A 24 -15.28 -1.43 10.66
CA LEU A 24 -14.25 -1.40 11.71
C LEU A 24 -12.96 -2.06 11.23
N LYS A 25 -13.04 -3.23 10.57
CA LYS A 25 -11.86 -3.90 10.02
C LYS A 25 -11.17 -3.03 8.97
N ILE A 26 -11.92 -2.45 8.04
CA ILE A 26 -11.39 -1.52 7.02
C ILE A 26 -10.69 -0.35 7.71
N PHE A 27 -11.31 0.25 8.73
CA PHE A 27 -10.75 1.40 9.44
C PHE A 27 -9.42 1.06 10.14
N ILE A 28 -9.36 -0.06 10.87
CA ILE A 28 -8.12 -0.49 11.54
C ILE A 28 -7.02 -0.78 10.53
N LEU A 29 -7.33 -1.52 9.44
CA LEU A 29 -6.38 -1.80 8.38
C LEU A 29 -5.92 -0.53 7.65
N SER A 30 -6.76 0.50 7.61
CA SER A 30 -6.40 1.80 7.03
C SER A 30 -5.42 2.56 7.94
N ILE A 31 -5.58 2.50 9.27
CA ILE A 31 -4.58 3.07 10.20
C ILE A 31 -3.22 2.39 9.98
N VAL A 32 -3.20 1.07 9.89
CA VAL A 32 -1.98 0.30 9.60
C VAL A 32 -1.38 0.70 8.25
N GLY A 33 -2.22 0.91 7.22
CA GLY A 33 -1.77 1.37 5.89
C GLY A 33 -1.08 2.74 5.96
N GLY A 34 -1.65 3.70 6.69
CA GLY A 34 -1.04 5.00 6.95
C GLY A 34 0.30 4.89 7.68
N PHE A 35 0.41 3.98 8.63
CA PHE A 35 1.66 3.67 9.34
C PHE A 35 2.76 3.20 8.40
N PHE A 36 2.47 2.25 7.52
CA PHE A 36 3.46 1.71 6.58
C PHE A 36 3.95 2.76 5.59
N VAL A 37 3.03 3.58 5.06
CA VAL A 37 3.41 4.67 4.16
C VAL A 37 4.24 5.73 4.91
N GLY A 38 3.88 6.06 6.15
CA GLY A 38 4.69 6.94 6.99
C GLY A 38 6.09 6.40 7.25
N GLY A 39 6.21 5.09 7.52
CA GLY A 39 7.50 4.40 7.71
C GLY A 39 8.40 4.45 6.48
N SER A 40 7.87 4.23 5.28
CA SER A 40 8.66 4.37 4.05
C SER A 40 8.99 5.83 3.73
N SER A 41 8.15 6.77 4.17
CA SER A 41 8.40 8.20 3.98
C SER A 41 9.58 8.70 4.83
N ILE A 42 9.69 8.30 6.11
CA ILE A 42 10.89 8.63 6.90
C ILE A 42 12.14 7.94 6.34
N LEU A 43 12.03 6.69 5.93
CA LEU A 43 13.15 5.99 5.30
C LEU A 43 13.63 6.73 4.04
N SER A 44 12.71 7.26 3.23
CA SER A 44 13.05 8.10 2.08
C SER A 44 13.84 9.34 2.47
N ASN A 45 13.45 10.05 3.53
CA ASN A 45 14.19 11.21 4.03
C ASN A 45 15.61 10.83 4.50
N ILE A 46 15.75 9.69 5.20
CA ILE A 46 17.03 9.20 5.69
C ILE A 46 17.95 8.83 4.53
N CYS A 47 17.45 8.07 3.55
CA CYS A 47 18.25 7.59 2.42
C CYS A 47 18.61 8.69 1.42
N SER A 48 17.86 9.78 1.37
CA SER A 48 18.15 10.94 0.51
C SER A 48 19.07 11.97 1.15
N TYR A 49 19.32 11.86 2.47
CA TYR A 49 20.17 12.80 3.19
C TYR A 49 21.61 12.84 2.64
N GLY A 50 22.18 14.04 2.53
CA GLY A 50 23.56 14.24 2.08
C GLY A 50 23.79 14.15 0.57
N TYR A 51 22.76 13.82 -0.21
CA TYR A 51 22.84 13.80 -1.66
C TYR A 51 22.18 15.03 -2.29
N THR A 52 22.65 15.40 -3.48
CA THR A 52 22.06 16.46 -4.27
C THR A 52 20.87 15.94 -5.12
N ASP A 53 20.00 16.83 -5.49
CA ASP A 53 18.68 16.64 -6.13
C ASP A 53 18.39 15.30 -6.82
N GLY A 54 19.01 15.01 -7.96
CA GLY A 54 18.70 13.78 -8.71
C GLY A 54 19.09 12.50 -8.00
N ILE A 55 20.21 12.49 -7.30
CA ILE A 55 20.67 11.32 -6.53
C ILE A 55 19.81 11.14 -5.28
N ALA A 56 19.47 12.24 -4.60
CA ALA A 56 18.57 12.21 -3.45
C ALA A 56 17.20 11.63 -3.82
N GLN A 57 16.64 12.07 -4.95
CA GLN A 57 15.35 11.54 -5.45
C GLN A 57 15.43 10.08 -5.86
N PHE A 58 16.55 9.64 -6.47
CA PHE A 58 16.77 8.24 -6.80
C PHE A 58 16.75 7.36 -5.54
N TYR A 59 17.51 7.70 -4.50
CA TYR A 59 17.53 6.92 -3.25
C TYR A 59 16.20 6.97 -2.52
N SER A 60 15.53 8.12 -2.48
CA SER A 60 14.19 8.25 -1.93
C SER A 60 13.20 7.32 -2.64
N GLY A 61 13.23 7.33 -3.97
CA GLY A 61 12.38 6.47 -4.80
C GLY A 61 12.70 4.99 -4.66
N LEU A 62 13.97 4.63 -4.47
CA LEU A 62 14.43 3.24 -4.33
C LEU A 62 13.78 2.56 -3.12
N VAL A 63 13.63 3.27 -2.01
CA VAL A 63 13.16 2.72 -0.73
C VAL A 63 11.68 2.94 -0.47
N PHE A 64 11.06 3.97 -1.05
CA PHE A 64 9.65 4.29 -0.83
C PHE A 64 8.70 3.13 -1.13
N PRO A 65 8.91 2.28 -2.18
CA PRO A 65 8.06 1.13 -2.47
C PRO A 65 7.88 0.15 -1.31
N ILE A 66 8.82 0.09 -0.35
CA ILE A 66 8.75 -0.80 0.82
C ILE A 66 7.44 -0.62 1.60
N GLY A 67 6.99 0.63 1.78
CA GLY A 67 5.72 0.91 2.47
C GLY A 67 4.50 0.41 1.70
N ILE A 68 4.48 0.62 0.37
CA ILE A 68 3.37 0.16 -0.48
C ILE A 68 3.35 -1.38 -0.56
N MET A 69 4.52 -2.01 -0.62
CA MET A 69 4.64 -3.48 -0.54
C MET A 69 4.12 -4.00 0.80
N ALA A 70 4.49 -3.36 1.91
CA ALA A 70 3.98 -3.72 3.25
C ALA A 70 2.45 -3.61 3.31
N VAL A 71 1.85 -2.53 2.77
CA VAL A 71 0.39 -2.40 2.67
C VAL A 71 -0.23 -3.57 1.93
N ASN A 72 0.29 -3.91 0.75
CA ASN A 72 -0.29 -4.94 -0.12
C ASN A 72 -0.24 -6.33 0.50
N TYR A 73 0.93 -6.70 1.07
CA TYR A 73 1.16 -8.06 1.57
C TYR A 73 0.71 -8.30 3.01
N SER A 74 0.50 -7.24 3.80
CA SER A 74 -0.13 -7.36 5.11
C SER A 74 -1.66 -7.33 5.06
N GLY A 75 -2.25 -6.99 3.89
CA GLY A 75 -3.68 -6.79 3.74
C GLY A 75 -4.18 -5.47 4.33
N ALA A 76 -3.29 -4.49 4.55
CA ALA A 76 -3.69 -3.16 4.98
C ALA A 76 -4.45 -2.42 3.86
N GLU A 77 -5.22 -1.40 4.24
CA GLU A 77 -6.04 -0.64 3.30
C GLU A 77 -5.40 0.72 3.00
N LEU A 78 -5.33 1.06 1.72
CA LEU A 78 -4.75 2.32 1.26
C LEU A 78 -5.71 3.05 0.33
N PHE A 79 -6.02 4.32 0.67
CA PHE A 79 -6.96 5.15 -0.08
C PHE A 79 -6.59 5.25 -1.57
N THR A 80 -5.32 5.47 -1.86
CA THR A 80 -4.85 5.65 -3.23
C THR A 80 -4.99 4.40 -4.09
N THR A 81 -4.76 3.20 -3.56
CA THR A 81 -5.04 1.94 -4.27
C THR A 81 -6.54 1.63 -4.33
N ASN A 82 -7.31 2.04 -3.33
CA ASN A 82 -8.76 1.89 -3.32
C ASN A 82 -9.46 2.78 -4.35
N CYS A 83 -8.76 3.72 -5.01
CA CYS A 83 -9.28 4.40 -6.20
C CYS A 83 -9.66 3.40 -7.33
N LEU A 84 -9.06 2.20 -7.38
CA LEU A 84 -9.45 1.12 -8.31
C LEU A 84 -10.85 0.53 -8.04
N LEU A 85 -11.50 0.85 -6.92
CA LEU A 85 -12.91 0.50 -6.68
C LEU A 85 -13.86 1.11 -7.71
N THR A 86 -13.41 2.06 -8.52
CA THR A 86 -14.14 2.51 -9.71
C THR A 86 -14.40 1.37 -10.68
N ILE A 87 -13.51 0.38 -10.81
CA ILE A 87 -13.70 -0.77 -11.70
C ILE A 87 -14.96 -1.55 -11.32
N PRO A 88 -15.10 -2.14 -10.10
CA PRO A 88 -16.32 -2.86 -9.71
C PRO A 88 -17.55 -1.95 -9.58
N CYS A 89 -17.37 -0.64 -9.44
CA CYS A 89 -18.46 0.32 -9.45
C CYS A 89 -19.05 0.49 -10.87
N PHE A 90 -18.20 0.58 -11.89
CA PHE A 90 -18.63 0.67 -13.28
C PHE A 90 -19.16 -0.66 -13.86
N THR A 91 -18.71 -1.81 -13.36
CA THR A 91 -19.33 -3.11 -13.66
C THR A 91 -20.65 -3.32 -12.91
N ARG A 92 -20.99 -2.44 -11.97
CA ARG A 92 -22.18 -2.49 -11.08
C ARG A 92 -22.18 -3.64 -10.08
N ASP A 93 -21.01 -4.17 -9.74
CA ASP A 93 -20.86 -5.20 -8.70
C ASP A 93 -20.87 -4.59 -7.30
N ILE A 94 -20.53 -3.29 -7.18
CA ILE A 94 -20.66 -2.50 -5.96
C ILE A 94 -21.39 -1.18 -6.24
N THR A 95 -22.00 -0.60 -5.21
CA THR A 95 -22.66 0.69 -5.34
C THR A 95 -21.68 1.86 -5.19
N TRP A 96 -22.00 3.00 -5.80
CA TRP A 96 -21.25 4.24 -5.64
C TRP A 96 -21.14 4.67 -4.16
N LEU A 97 -22.22 4.47 -3.40
CA LEU A 97 -22.22 4.78 -1.97
C LEU A 97 -21.21 3.92 -1.21
N ASN A 98 -21.16 2.63 -1.49
CA ASN A 98 -20.19 1.72 -0.84
C ASN A 98 -18.75 2.10 -1.18
N MET A 99 -18.46 2.47 -2.43
CA MET A 99 -17.15 2.96 -2.85
C MET A 99 -16.77 4.24 -2.11
N LEU A 100 -17.66 5.24 -2.08
CA LEU A 100 -17.39 6.52 -1.42
C LEU A 100 -17.22 6.36 0.10
N LEU A 101 -18.02 5.51 0.74
CA LEU A 101 -17.87 5.18 2.17
C LEU A 101 -16.54 4.47 2.44
N ASN A 102 -16.11 3.54 1.58
CA ASN A 102 -14.81 2.90 1.70
C ASN A 102 -13.68 3.94 1.56
N TRP A 103 -13.76 4.82 0.56
CA TRP A 103 -12.78 5.88 0.37
C TRP A 103 -12.67 6.78 1.59
N LEU A 104 -13.81 7.21 2.15
CA LEU A 104 -13.84 8.08 3.33
C LEU A 104 -13.20 7.39 4.55
N ILE A 105 -13.62 6.14 4.84
CA ILE A 105 -13.10 5.38 5.97
C ILE A 105 -11.59 5.15 5.83
N THR A 106 -11.15 4.78 4.61
CA THR A 106 -9.75 4.49 4.34
C THR A 106 -8.90 5.77 4.38
N PHE A 107 -9.41 6.87 3.84
CA PHE A 107 -8.74 8.17 3.88
C PHE A 107 -8.51 8.65 5.31
N VAL A 108 -9.55 8.60 6.15
CA VAL A 108 -9.46 9.01 7.57
C VAL A 108 -8.55 8.07 8.35
N GLY A 109 -8.64 6.75 8.14
CA GLY A 109 -7.76 5.79 8.78
C GLY A 109 -6.29 5.99 8.39
N ASN A 110 -6.00 6.17 7.10
CA ASN A 110 -4.65 6.47 6.63
C ASN A 110 -4.12 7.79 7.21
N PHE A 111 -4.98 8.82 7.31
CA PHE A 111 -4.60 10.09 7.94
C PHE A 111 -4.17 9.87 9.40
N ILE A 112 -4.97 9.16 10.19
CA ILE A 112 -4.67 8.87 11.59
C ILE A 112 -3.35 8.08 11.71
N GLY A 113 -3.17 7.03 10.89
CA GLY A 113 -1.96 6.20 10.91
C GLY A 113 -0.70 7.00 10.56
N ALA A 114 -0.73 7.76 9.47
CA ALA A 114 0.39 8.59 9.04
C ALA A 114 0.71 9.71 10.05
N PHE A 115 -0.33 10.31 10.62
CA PHE A 115 -0.21 11.33 11.66
C PHE A 115 0.44 10.79 12.95
N ILE A 116 -0.02 9.64 13.45
CA ILE A 116 0.59 8.98 14.62
C ILE A 116 2.05 8.63 14.30
N MET A 117 2.34 8.10 13.11
CA MET A 117 3.70 7.78 12.69
C MET A 117 4.59 9.04 12.69
N SER A 118 4.07 10.20 12.27
CA SER A 118 4.82 11.45 12.30
C SER A 118 5.17 11.89 13.73
N LEU A 119 4.25 11.73 14.68
CA LEU A 119 4.51 11.99 16.10
C LEU A 119 5.57 11.03 16.67
N LEU A 120 5.39 9.73 16.43
CA LEU A 120 6.33 8.73 16.93
C LEU A 120 7.75 8.94 16.41
N VAL A 121 7.91 9.28 15.13
CA VAL A 121 9.22 9.57 14.54
C VAL A 121 9.86 10.79 15.18
N VAL A 122 9.12 11.86 15.38
CA VAL A 122 9.67 13.09 15.97
C VAL A 122 10.06 12.87 17.44
N TYR A 123 9.17 12.29 18.24
CA TYR A 123 9.42 12.07 19.67
C TYR A 123 10.34 10.86 19.96
N SER A 124 10.64 10.01 18.99
CA SER A 124 11.72 9.03 19.09
C SER A 124 13.11 9.63 18.81
N HIS A 125 13.17 10.94 18.55
CA HIS A 125 14.41 11.67 18.22
C HIS A 125 15.12 11.19 16.95
N VAL A 126 14.43 10.49 16.03
CA VAL A 126 14.98 10.19 14.70
C VAL A 126 15.44 11.45 13.95
N PRO A 127 14.80 12.64 14.06
CA PRO A 127 15.31 13.87 13.46
C PRO A 127 16.72 14.28 13.92
N ASN A 128 17.24 13.73 15.04
CA ASN A 128 18.61 13.98 15.52
C ASN A 128 19.68 13.22 14.73
N LEU A 129 19.30 12.30 13.88
CA LEU A 129 20.27 11.63 12.99
C LEU A 129 21.05 12.67 12.20
N PHE A 130 22.32 12.35 11.90
CA PHE A 130 23.24 13.20 11.16
C PHE A 130 23.48 14.56 11.86
N GLU A 131 23.71 14.54 13.16
CA GLU A 131 23.95 15.73 13.99
C GLU A 131 22.79 16.75 13.92
N THR A 132 21.55 16.25 13.99
CA THR A 132 20.29 17.00 13.85
C THR A 132 19.97 17.55 12.46
N ASN A 133 20.78 17.28 11.45
CA ASN A 133 20.55 17.78 10.09
C ASN A 133 19.35 17.11 9.40
N LEU A 134 18.93 15.90 9.82
CA LEU A 134 17.73 15.28 9.28
C LEU A 134 16.47 16.09 9.59
N SER A 135 16.44 16.82 10.72
CA SER A 135 15.35 17.73 11.07
C SER A 135 15.13 18.81 10.01
N GLN A 136 16.22 19.37 9.46
CA GLN A 136 16.15 20.37 8.42
C GLN A 136 15.60 19.79 7.10
N VAL A 137 15.98 18.54 6.75
CA VAL A 137 15.43 17.84 5.58
C VAL A 137 13.93 17.64 5.73
N MET A 138 13.46 17.16 6.89
CA MET A 138 12.04 16.91 7.15
C MET A 138 11.21 18.20 7.05
N ILE A 139 11.72 19.30 7.60
CA ILE A 139 11.07 20.61 7.51
C ILE A 139 11.06 21.11 6.06
N LYS A 140 12.19 21.01 5.34
CA LYS A 140 12.29 21.41 3.95
C LYS A 140 11.30 20.68 3.07
N VAL A 141 11.19 19.34 3.21
CA VAL A 141 10.20 18.53 2.47
C VAL A 141 8.78 19.05 2.72
N GLY A 142 8.42 19.33 3.99
CA GLY A 142 7.12 19.92 4.33
C GLY A 142 6.89 21.29 3.70
N ILE A 143 7.90 22.17 3.69
CA ILE A 143 7.85 23.51 3.06
C ILE A 143 7.62 23.37 1.55
N ASP A 144 8.40 22.53 0.88
CA ASP A 144 8.34 22.33 -0.58
C ASP A 144 6.95 21.86 -0.99
N LYS A 145 6.39 20.88 -0.28
CA LYS A 145 5.03 20.36 -0.52
C LYS A 145 3.92 21.40 -0.25
N CYS A 146 4.07 22.25 0.75
CA CYS A 146 3.15 23.35 1.04
C CYS A 146 3.33 24.58 0.14
N SER A 147 4.37 24.60 -0.71
CA SER A 147 4.68 25.72 -1.61
C SER A 147 4.12 25.53 -3.00
N LEU A 148 3.63 24.35 -3.34
CA LEU A 148 3.07 24.03 -4.65
C LEU A 148 1.85 24.92 -4.99
N GLY A 149 1.71 25.24 -6.27
CA GLY A 149 0.47 25.78 -6.82
C GLY A 149 -0.64 24.72 -6.85
N PHE A 150 -1.90 25.12 -6.76
CA PHE A 150 -3.04 24.18 -6.77
C PHE A 150 -3.03 23.25 -8.00
N GLY A 151 -2.86 23.83 -9.21
CA GLY A 151 -2.81 23.05 -10.45
C GLY A 151 -1.60 22.12 -10.52
N GLU A 152 -0.44 22.57 -10.05
CA GLU A 152 0.76 21.73 -9.97
C GLU A 152 0.57 20.54 -9.03
N ALA A 153 0.06 20.77 -7.82
CA ALA A 153 -0.22 19.74 -6.84
C ALA A 153 -1.26 18.73 -7.37
N LEU A 154 -2.28 19.19 -8.08
CA LEU A 154 -3.30 18.35 -8.70
C LEU A 154 -2.69 17.46 -9.78
N VAL A 155 -1.90 18.03 -10.71
CA VAL A 155 -1.29 17.25 -11.81
C VAL A 155 -0.25 16.27 -11.29
N LYS A 156 0.59 16.67 -10.34
CA LYS A 156 1.53 15.76 -9.67
C LYS A 156 0.79 14.63 -8.94
N GLY A 157 -0.34 14.93 -8.30
CA GLY A 157 -1.21 13.93 -7.70
C GLY A 157 -1.81 12.97 -8.72
N LEU A 158 -2.29 13.48 -9.86
CA LEU A 158 -2.84 12.67 -10.94
C LEU A 158 -1.80 11.67 -11.46
N LEU A 159 -0.62 12.15 -11.81
CA LEU A 159 0.46 11.29 -12.28
C LEU A 159 0.91 10.28 -11.23
N CYS A 160 1.02 10.70 -9.98
CA CYS A 160 1.40 9.82 -8.88
C CYS A 160 0.45 8.61 -8.78
N ASN A 161 -0.85 8.85 -8.69
CA ASN A 161 -1.79 7.76 -8.47
C ASN A 161 -2.13 6.99 -9.75
N PHE A 162 -1.89 7.56 -10.94
CA PHE A 162 -1.84 6.78 -12.17
C PHE A 162 -0.80 5.64 -12.04
N TYR A 163 0.44 5.96 -11.66
CA TYR A 163 1.50 4.94 -11.49
C TYR A 163 1.27 4.04 -10.28
N ASN A 164 0.72 4.56 -9.18
CA ASN A 164 0.44 3.75 -8.01
C ASN A 164 -0.65 2.69 -8.28
N CYS A 165 -1.72 3.06 -8.98
CA CYS A 165 -2.75 2.11 -9.40
C CYS A 165 -2.27 1.17 -10.52
N LEU A 166 -1.37 1.65 -11.39
CA LEU A 166 -0.69 0.80 -12.35
C LEU A 166 0.22 -0.23 -11.66
N ALA A 167 0.89 0.15 -10.57
CA ALA A 167 1.69 -0.77 -9.76
C ALA A 167 0.84 -1.93 -9.20
N GLU A 168 -0.34 -1.61 -8.66
CA GLU A 168 -1.29 -2.62 -8.21
C GLU A 168 -1.72 -3.53 -9.36
N TRP A 169 -2.08 -2.95 -10.52
CA TRP A 169 -2.47 -3.69 -11.71
C TRP A 169 -1.37 -4.64 -12.19
N VAL A 170 -0.13 -4.16 -12.32
CA VAL A 170 1.01 -4.98 -12.77
C VAL A 170 1.35 -6.08 -11.76
N SER A 171 1.28 -5.78 -10.47
CA SER A 171 1.45 -6.75 -9.39
C SER A 171 0.49 -7.94 -9.53
N LEU A 172 -0.77 -7.69 -9.88
CA LEU A 172 -1.78 -8.73 -10.14
C LEU A 172 -1.47 -9.59 -11.38
N GLY A 173 -0.60 -9.12 -12.26
CA GLY A 173 -0.09 -9.90 -13.40
C GLY A 173 0.85 -11.03 -12.97
N GLY A 174 1.52 -10.89 -11.82
CA GLY A 174 2.43 -11.91 -11.28
C GLY A 174 1.68 -13.14 -10.76
N LYS A 175 2.23 -14.35 -11.02
CA LYS A 175 1.70 -15.61 -10.47
C LYS A 175 2.46 -16.09 -9.23
N ASP A 176 3.58 -15.51 -8.94
CA ASP A 176 4.41 -15.77 -7.76
C ASP A 176 4.74 -14.44 -7.04
N LEU A 177 5.18 -14.57 -5.78
CA LEU A 177 5.46 -13.43 -4.93
C LEU A 177 6.53 -12.50 -5.52
N ARG A 178 7.58 -13.05 -6.15
CA ARG A 178 8.69 -12.24 -6.69
C ARG A 178 8.23 -11.39 -7.86
N SER A 179 7.50 -11.98 -8.80
CA SER A 179 6.92 -11.27 -9.96
C SER A 179 5.98 -10.16 -9.51
N ALA A 180 5.13 -10.44 -8.52
CA ALA A 180 4.18 -9.48 -7.99
C ALA A 180 4.90 -8.33 -7.25
N LEU A 181 5.95 -8.62 -6.47
CA LEU A 181 6.77 -7.60 -5.79
C LEU A 181 7.46 -6.66 -6.79
N LEU A 182 8.10 -7.20 -7.83
CA LEU A 182 8.75 -6.41 -8.86
C LEU A 182 7.74 -5.55 -9.64
N GLY A 183 6.57 -6.14 -9.95
CA GLY A 183 5.49 -5.42 -10.62
C GLY A 183 4.96 -4.23 -9.81
N LEU A 184 4.90 -4.37 -8.48
CA LEU A 184 4.54 -3.28 -7.59
C LEU A 184 5.66 -2.25 -7.46
N TRP A 185 6.90 -2.71 -7.27
CA TRP A 185 8.03 -1.88 -6.96
C TRP A 185 8.37 -0.89 -8.09
N THR A 186 8.35 -1.34 -9.35
CA THR A 186 8.83 -0.54 -10.49
C THR A 186 8.03 0.74 -10.75
N PRO A 187 6.68 0.74 -10.83
CA PRO A 187 5.95 1.99 -11.02
C PRO A 187 5.95 2.87 -9.77
N VAL A 188 6.04 2.27 -8.56
CA VAL A 188 6.17 3.04 -7.31
C VAL A 188 7.52 3.75 -7.25
N PHE A 189 8.61 3.06 -7.60
CA PHE A 189 9.93 3.66 -7.75
C PHE A 189 9.91 4.86 -8.72
N LEU A 190 9.24 4.71 -9.86
CA LEU A 190 9.13 5.77 -10.85
C LEU A 190 8.47 7.02 -10.26
N PHE A 191 7.27 6.90 -9.69
CA PHE A 191 6.57 8.10 -9.22
C PHE A 191 7.27 8.76 -8.02
N ALA A 192 7.90 7.96 -7.16
CA ALA A 192 8.63 8.46 -6.01
C ALA A 192 9.92 9.19 -6.43
N SER A 193 10.68 8.62 -7.38
CA SER A 193 11.87 9.28 -7.96
C SER A 193 11.54 10.56 -8.74
N CYS A 194 10.35 10.65 -9.34
CA CYS A 194 9.87 11.86 -10.00
C CYS A 194 9.31 12.92 -9.02
N ASN A 195 9.40 12.70 -7.71
CA ASN A 195 8.87 13.59 -6.68
C ASN A 195 7.40 13.97 -6.94
N LEU A 196 6.57 12.97 -7.31
CA LEU A 196 5.15 13.14 -7.50
C LEU A 196 4.41 13.13 -6.15
N GLU A 197 3.16 13.61 -6.14
CA GLU A 197 2.44 13.90 -4.90
C GLU A 197 1.47 12.76 -4.53
N HIS A 198 1.79 12.07 -3.45
CA HIS A 198 0.96 11.00 -2.87
C HIS A 198 0.25 11.51 -1.61
N SER A 199 -1.09 11.58 -1.64
CA SER A 199 -1.87 12.18 -0.55
C SER A 199 -1.58 11.56 0.82
N VAL A 200 -1.50 10.22 0.90
CA VAL A 200 -1.24 9.53 2.18
C VAL A 200 0.21 9.73 2.65
N ALA A 201 1.19 9.79 1.74
CA ALA A 201 2.55 10.14 2.12
C ALA A 201 2.65 11.58 2.64
N ASN A 202 1.88 12.51 2.06
CA ASN A 202 1.83 13.90 2.52
C ASN A 202 1.15 14.05 3.88
N MET A 203 0.26 13.12 4.27
CA MET A 203 -0.28 13.03 5.63
C MET A 203 0.79 12.69 6.67
N TYR A 204 1.94 12.19 6.25
CA TYR A 204 3.13 12.01 7.07
C TYR A 204 4.11 13.18 6.91
N TYR A 205 4.58 13.47 5.68
CA TYR A 205 5.68 14.41 5.44
C TYR A 205 5.40 15.81 6.01
N ILE A 206 4.19 16.34 5.80
CA ILE A 206 3.86 17.70 6.22
C ILE A 206 3.68 17.81 7.73
N PRO A 207 2.88 16.93 8.41
CA PRO A 207 2.85 16.90 9.87
C PRO A 207 4.20 16.62 10.50
N ALA A 208 5.01 15.71 9.97
CA ALA A 208 6.34 15.43 10.49
C ALA A 208 7.25 16.66 10.45
N GLY A 209 7.25 17.41 9.34
CA GLY A 209 7.97 18.68 9.24
C GLY A 209 7.47 19.72 10.24
N LEU A 210 6.14 19.82 10.44
CA LEU A 210 5.55 20.73 11.43
C LEU A 210 5.96 20.36 12.86
N PHE A 211 5.81 19.10 13.25
CA PHE A 211 6.18 18.65 14.60
C PHE A 211 7.68 18.79 14.85
N THR A 212 8.51 18.47 13.85
CA THR A 212 9.96 18.69 13.94
C THR A 212 10.29 20.16 14.15
N SER A 213 9.63 21.09 13.45
CA SER A 213 9.86 22.51 13.64
C SER A 213 9.45 23.00 15.03
N TYR A 214 8.37 22.46 15.61
CA TYR A 214 7.93 22.81 16.96
C TYR A 214 8.89 22.24 18.02
N GLU A 215 9.28 20.97 17.90
CA GLU A 215 10.13 20.28 18.87
C GLU A 215 11.53 20.88 18.94
N TYR A 216 12.10 21.23 17.78
CA TYR A 216 13.50 21.72 17.71
C TYR A 216 13.60 23.26 17.60
N GLY A 217 12.49 23.98 17.64
CA GLY A 217 12.48 25.46 17.52
C GLY A 217 13.04 25.99 16.21
N LEU A 218 12.91 25.21 15.10
CA LEU A 218 13.46 25.54 13.81
C LEU A 218 12.50 26.35 12.97
N ASP A 219 13.03 27.21 12.09
CA ASP A 219 12.21 27.98 11.16
C ASP A 219 11.46 27.06 10.20
N ARG A 220 10.18 27.31 10.06
CA ARG A 220 9.26 26.55 9.22
C ARG A 220 8.77 27.32 7.99
N GLY A 221 9.18 28.57 7.82
CA GLY A 221 8.80 29.40 6.68
C GLY A 221 7.28 29.39 6.40
N LYS A 222 6.90 28.92 5.22
CA LYS A 222 5.50 28.82 4.78
C LYS A 222 4.75 27.58 5.28
N LEU A 223 5.41 26.66 5.99
CA LEU A 223 4.82 25.42 6.48
C LEU A 223 3.83 25.68 7.62
N ASN A 224 2.55 25.37 7.42
CA ASN A 224 1.51 25.45 8.43
C ASN A 224 0.30 24.57 8.07
N TRP A 225 -0.56 24.30 9.06
CA TRP A 225 -1.72 23.43 8.91
C TRP A 225 -2.69 23.90 7.81
N GLY A 226 -2.93 25.19 7.68
CA GLY A 226 -3.81 25.72 6.63
C GLY A 226 -3.30 25.39 5.24
N ARG A 227 -1.98 25.59 4.98
CA ARG A 227 -1.36 25.24 3.70
C ARG A 227 -1.33 23.75 3.47
N PHE A 228 -1.12 22.93 4.53
CA PHE A 228 -1.22 21.47 4.43
C PHE A 228 -2.54 21.04 3.79
N PHE A 229 -3.66 21.53 4.32
CA PHE A 229 -4.95 21.10 3.80
C PHE A 229 -5.23 21.70 2.42
N TYR A 230 -5.13 23.03 2.27
CA TYR A 230 -5.69 23.66 1.09
C TYR A 230 -4.69 23.81 -0.07
N LYS A 231 -3.38 23.86 0.18
CA LYS A 231 -2.34 23.91 -0.89
C LYS A 231 -1.87 22.53 -1.33
N ASN A 232 -1.95 21.55 -0.45
CA ASN A 232 -1.44 20.20 -0.74
C ASN A 232 -2.52 19.12 -0.68
N LEU A 233 -3.07 18.81 0.49
CA LEU A 233 -3.88 17.61 0.67
C LEU A 233 -5.12 17.58 -0.24
N ILE A 234 -5.86 18.67 -0.37
CA ILE A 234 -7.05 18.76 -1.23
C ILE A 234 -6.69 18.57 -2.71
N PRO A 235 -5.83 19.40 -3.33
CA PRO A 235 -5.53 19.24 -4.74
C PRO A 235 -4.84 17.91 -5.08
N VAL A 236 -3.95 17.43 -4.21
CA VAL A 236 -3.30 16.13 -4.39
C VAL A 236 -4.30 14.99 -4.33
N THR A 237 -5.23 15.01 -3.36
CA THR A 237 -6.27 13.97 -3.24
C THR A 237 -7.18 13.94 -4.47
N LEU A 238 -7.61 15.09 -4.96
CA LEU A 238 -8.38 15.18 -6.20
C LEU A 238 -7.58 14.64 -7.40
N GLY A 239 -6.31 15.00 -7.50
CA GLY A 239 -5.41 14.44 -8.50
C GLY A 239 -5.27 12.92 -8.39
N ASN A 240 -5.08 12.40 -7.17
CA ASN A 240 -4.97 10.95 -6.95
C ASN A 240 -6.26 10.21 -7.38
N ILE A 241 -7.45 10.76 -7.09
CA ILE A 241 -8.72 10.17 -7.55
C ILE A 241 -8.78 10.14 -9.07
N LEU A 242 -8.45 11.25 -9.73
CA LEU A 242 -8.48 11.34 -11.18
C LEU A 242 -7.47 10.40 -11.85
N GLY A 243 -6.25 10.31 -11.32
CA GLY A 243 -5.22 9.44 -11.84
C GLY A 243 -5.53 7.95 -11.67
N GLY A 244 -5.80 7.53 -10.44
CA GLY A 244 -6.06 6.12 -10.12
C GLY A 244 -7.45 5.66 -10.54
N GLY A 245 -8.48 6.38 -10.10
CA GLY A 245 -9.87 6.03 -10.41
C GLY A 245 -10.26 6.31 -11.86
N GLY A 246 -9.83 7.45 -12.39
CA GLY A 246 -10.12 7.86 -13.76
C GLY A 246 -9.24 7.15 -14.80
N LEU A 247 -7.95 7.53 -14.84
CA LEU A 247 -7.07 7.09 -15.94
C LEU A 247 -6.72 5.59 -15.89
N VAL A 248 -6.69 4.97 -14.71
CA VAL A 248 -6.51 3.52 -14.62
C VAL A 248 -7.86 2.82 -14.49
N GLY A 249 -8.64 3.12 -13.46
CA GLY A 249 -9.84 2.37 -13.14
C GLY A 249 -10.89 2.41 -14.26
N ILE A 250 -11.33 3.62 -14.66
CA ILE A 250 -12.38 3.77 -15.69
C ILE A 250 -11.88 3.32 -17.07
N VAL A 251 -10.63 3.68 -17.43
CA VAL A 251 -10.06 3.30 -18.74
C VAL A 251 -9.95 1.79 -18.88
N TYR A 252 -9.43 1.10 -17.85
CA TYR A 252 -9.26 -0.36 -17.90
C TYR A 252 -10.59 -1.10 -17.82
N TRP A 253 -11.57 -0.59 -17.04
CA TRP A 253 -12.94 -1.07 -17.13
C TRP A 253 -13.50 -0.94 -18.55
N PHE A 254 -13.32 0.22 -19.20
CA PHE A 254 -13.84 0.47 -20.55
C PHE A 254 -13.24 -0.50 -21.57
N ILE A 255 -11.93 -0.75 -21.51
CA ILE A 255 -11.21 -1.60 -22.47
C ILE A 255 -11.55 -3.07 -22.25
N TYR A 256 -11.53 -3.55 -21.01
CA TYR A 256 -11.55 -4.98 -20.72
C TYR A 256 -12.92 -5.51 -20.25
N LEU A 257 -13.77 -4.68 -19.64
CA LEU A 257 -14.96 -5.17 -18.96
C LEU A 257 -16.29 -4.64 -19.52
N LYS A 258 -16.30 -3.51 -20.23
CA LYS A 258 -17.53 -2.88 -20.70
C LYS A 258 -18.40 -3.81 -21.56
N ASN A 259 -17.79 -4.58 -22.46
CA ASN A 259 -18.49 -5.49 -23.40
C ASN A 259 -18.34 -6.97 -23.01
N ASN A 260 -17.54 -7.28 -22.01
CA ASN A 260 -17.27 -8.62 -21.54
C ASN A 260 -17.80 -8.75 -20.10
N LYS A 261 -19.09 -9.13 -19.95
CA LYS A 261 -19.57 -9.55 -18.62
C LYS A 261 -18.68 -10.72 -18.17
N PRO A 262 -18.19 -10.73 -16.91
CA PRO A 262 -17.46 -11.88 -16.39
C PRO A 262 -18.30 -13.13 -16.61
N LYS A 263 -17.81 -14.10 -17.38
CA LYS A 263 -18.32 -15.46 -17.32
C LYS A 263 -17.93 -15.95 -15.92
N ASP A 264 -18.94 -16.28 -15.12
CA ASP A 264 -18.88 -16.87 -13.79
C ASP A 264 -17.59 -16.58 -12.99
N ALA A 265 -17.72 -15.89 -11.88
CA ALA A 265 -16.60 -15.55 -10.99
C ALA A 265 -15.73 -16.79 -10.75
N VAL A 266 -14.53 -16.81 -11.32
CA VAL A 266 -13.54 -17.83 -10.97
C VAL A 266 -13.24 -17.63 -9.48
N PRO A 267 -13.50 -18.63 -8.63
CA PRO A 267 -13.17 -18.50 -7.20
C PRO A 267 -11.70 -18.17 -7.08
N VAL A 268 -11.37 -17.02 -6.48
CA VAL A 268 -9.98 -16.72 -6.13
C VAL A 268 -9.51 -17.83 -5.21
N PRO A 269 -8.42 -18.56 -5.52
CA PRO A 269 -7.89 -19.56 -4.61
C PRO A 269 -7.60 -18.87 -3.28
N SER A 270 -8.20 -19.35 -2.19
CA SER A 270 -8.09 -18.84 -0.83
C SER A 270 -6.67 -19.01 -0.22
N SER A 271 -5.65 -19.14 -1.04
CA SER A 271 -4.26 -19.37 -0.65
C SER A 271 -3.53 -18.15 -0.08
N LEU A 272 -4.21 -16.99 0.04
CA LEU A 272 -3.69 -15.81 0.75
C LEU A 272 -4.49 -15.50 2.02
N ASP A 273 -5.55 -16.24 2.31
CA ASP A 273 -6.24 -16.17 3.60
C ASP A 273 -5.60 -17.23 4.51
N SER A 274 -4.96 -16.77 5.58
CA SER A 274 -4.50 -17.46 6.81
C SER A 274 -4.15 -18.96 6.71
N PRO A 275 -3.14 -19.46 7.42
CA PRO A 275 -2.82 -20.89 7.43
C PRO A 275 -4.05 -21.66 7.86
N ARG A 276 -4.62 -22.47 6.95
CA ARG A 276 -5.66 -23.43 7.29
C ARG A 276 -5.12 -24.31 8.40
N ILE A 277 -5.73 -24.23 9.57
CA ILE A 277 -5.72 -25.33 10.52
C ILE A 277 -6.25 -26.52 9.72
N LEU A 278 -5.37 -27.47 9.45
CA LEU A 278 -5.71 -28.72 8.75
C LEU A 278 -6.85 -29.38 9.52
N ASP A 279 -8.03 -29.29 8.95
CA ASP A 279 -9.18 -30.05 9.46
C ASP A 279 -8.89 -31.53 9.21
N ASN A 280 -8.85 -32.27 10.30
CA ASN A 280 -8.28 -33.58 10.47
C ASN A 280 -9.27 -34.71 10.02
N SER A 281 -9.83 -34.60 8.80
CA SER A 281 -10.73 -35.63 8.25
C SER A 281 -10.03 -36.70 7.36
N ASN A 282 -8.70 -36.67 7.25
CA ASN A 282 -7.93 -37.67 6.51
C ASN A 282 -7.01 -38.53 7.42
N ASN A 283 -7.46 -38.82 8.63
CA ASN A 283 -6.72 -39.63 9.62
C ASN A 283 -6.55 -41.13 9.23
N ASN A 284 -7.14 -41.60 8.13
CA ASN A 284 -7.05 -43.01 7.77
C ASN A 284 -5.75 -43.40 7.04
N ASN A 285 -5.07 -42.46 6.38
CA ASN A 285 -3.81 -42.77 5.69
C ASN A 285 -2.58 -42.61 6.60
N ILE A 286 -2.61 -41.69 7.56
CA ILE A 286 -1.51 -41.53 8.53
C ILE A 286 -1.47 -42.70 9.50
N ASN A 287 -2.61 -43.19 9.96
CA ASN A 287 -2.69 -44.35 10.83
C ASN A 287 -2.26 -45.65 10.13
N ARG A 288 -2.39 -45.74 8.81
CA ARG A 288 -1.87 -46.88 8.03
C ARG A 288 -0.35 -46.87 7.92
N HIS A 289 0.27 -45.68 7.74
CA HIS A 289 1.71 -45.52 7.72
C HIS A 289 2.38 -45.76 9.08
N LEU A 290 1.78 -45.26 10.15
CA LEU A 290 2.27 -45.50 11.51
C LEU A 290 2.19 -46.97 11.94
N ARG A 291 1.15 -47.72 11.49
CA ARG A 291 1.09 -49.17 11.70
C ARG A 291 2.15 -49.98 10.95
N ILE A 292 2.54 -49.55 9.75
CA ILE A 292 3.63 -50.17 8.97
C ILE A 292 4.98 -49.94 9.67
N ILE A 293 5.24 -48.73 10.16
CA ILE A 293 6.48 -48.40 10.87
C ILE A 293 6.59 -49.12 12.22
N SER A 294 5.49 -49.26 12.95
CA SER A 294 5.49 -50.01 14.22
C SER A 294 5.69 -51.52 14.02
N SER A 295 5.16 -52.12 12.94
CA SER A 295 5.38 -53.52 12.62
C SER A 295 6.81 -53.84 12.17
N GLN A 296 7.44 -52.90 11.43
CA GLN A 296 8.86 -53.05 11.06
C GLN A 296 9.82 -52.88 12.26
N ARG A 297 9.46 -52.05 13.24
CA ARG A 297 10.24 -51.88 14.47
C ARG A 297 10.21 -53.14 15.34
N ASN A 298 9.04 -53.78 15.42
CA ASN A 298 8.90 -55.04 16.19
C ASN A 298 9.64 -56.23 15.52
N LEU A 299 9.75 -56.27 14.20
CA LEU A 299 10.54 -57.27 13.50
C LEU A 299 12.06 -57.09 13.69
N LEU A 300 12.54 -55.86 13.77
CA LEU A 300 13.94 -55.56 14.07
C LEU A 300 14.34 -55.91 15.51
N THR A 301 13.43 -55.68 16.46
CA THR A 301 13.69 -56.01 17.88
C THR A 301 13.69 -57.54 18.15
N MET A 302 12.95 -58.34 17.36
CA MET A 302 12.98 -59.82 17.47
C MET A 302 14.24 -60.45 16.83
N GLN A 303 14.86 -59.76 15.86
CA GLN A 303 16.11 -60.22 15.25
C GLN A 303 17.35 -59.90 16.12
N THR A 304 17.30 -58.95 17.02
CA THR A 304 18.40 -58.61 17.95
C THR A 304 18.36 -59.34 19.28
N GLN A 305 17.31 -60.16 19.56
CA GLN A 305 17.26 -61.01 20.76
C GLN A 305 17.65 -62.47 20.49
N ASN A 306 17.96 -62.84 19.23
CA ASN A 306 18.39 -64.19 18.84
C ASN A 306 19.84 -64.24 18.31
N GLN A 307 20.67 -63.32 18.73
CA GLN A 307 22.15 -63.36 18.68
C GLN A 307 22.72 -63.21 20.12
#